data_5b309e7ba54163f2831b4f2f96f6c050
#
_entry.id   5b309e7ba54163f2831b4f2f96f6c050
#
_cell.length_a   1.000
_cell.length_b   1.000
_cell.length_c   1.000
_cell.angle_alpha   90.00
_cell.angle_beta   90.00
_cell.angle_gamma   90.00
#
_symmetry.space_group_name_H-M   'P 1'
#
loop_
_entity.id
_entity.type
_entity.pdbx_description
1 polymer ?
#
loop_
_entity_poly.entity_id
_entity_poly.type
_entity_poly.pdbx_seq_one_letter_code
_entity_poly.pdbx_strand_id
1 'polypeptide(L)'
;MRSPWPEWLPLSTLRARLTIWNTAVVLAMTLASLFAARVIARTTLYSTADAELRAGVQEVVFALQDLYPNVDAVVAEIRRKARSHEERGWFSQLLTEDGVTVWKSEHCPAAVAEYPPSHLDREENIVQVGPYRYVRLRITTPGQPAYHVRVGTYTTGLDQRLTALMRQLTAVGLALSLVTPVAGWWLARRATRPVAEILQIANHLRPTRLGDRLQVHGTRDELDRLSSTINRLLDQVAEHVDRQQQFVADAAHELRGPLAAMRSLVEVAISHERSPAEYRDTLEDVLEEMRHLSSLANALLTLAEAGETDPATARDEVDLAAIARQTTAMFAGVAEERGIEITLDVAAVRLPGNAAQIRQVLGNLLDNAIRFTPTGGGVTIRLASDAAAGRAVLTVSDSGGGIASAHIGRIFDRFYKADPARSRHDGRSGGLGLPICKAIVERHGGTITVASGPGPGTTVTVTLPLHGASRGRPQAATPIPVTGVVS
;
A
#
# COMPACT_ATOMS: atom_id res chain seq x y z
N MET A 1 -1.37 -13.56 -18.12
CA MET A 1 -1.42 -14.91 -17.51
C MET A 1 -2.89 -15.32 -17.42
N ARG A 2 -3.31 -16.31 -18.23
CA ARG A 2 -4.68 -16.82 -18.21
C ARG A 2 -4.89 -17.62 -16.92
N SER A 3 -5.99 -17.36 -16.21
CA SER A 3 -6.39 -18.08 -15.01
C SER A 3 -6.51 -19.59 -15.31
N PRO A 4 -5.93 -20.48 -14.49
CA PRO A 4 -6.02 -21.94 -14.73
C PRO A 4 -7.40 -22.55 -14.37
N TRP A 5 -8.40 -21.72 -14.03
CA TRP A 5 -9.70 -22.17 -13.55
C TRP A 5 -10.79 -22.00 -14.60
N PRO A 6 -11.70 -22.97 -14.75
CA PRO A 6 -12.79 -22.90 -15.72
C PRO A 6 -13.79 -21.78 -15.38
N GLU A 7 -14.22 -21.03 -16.40
CA GLU A 7 -15.07 -19.81 -16.29
C GLU A 7 -16.46 -20.03 -15.68
N TRP A 8 -16.91 -21.27 -15.54
CA TRP A 8 -18.24 -21.60 -14.98
C TRP A 8 -18.31 -21.69 -13.46
N LEU A 9 -17.17 -21.63 -12.74
CA LEU A 9 -17.17 -21.54 -11.29
C LEU A 9 -17.19 -20.06 -10.88
N PRO A 10 -18.01 -19.62 -9.91
CA PRO A 10 -18.06 -18.24 -9.43
C PRO A 10 -16.81 -17.87 -8.60
N LEU A 11 -15.63 -18.30 -9.07
CA LEU A 11 -14.31 -18.09 -8.47
C LEU A 11 -13.71 -16.72 -8.77
N SER A 12 -14.46 -15.86 -9.47
CA SER A 12 -14.01 -14.51 -9.82
C SER A 12 -13.91 -13.58 -8.61
N THR A 13 -14.56 -13.90 -7.51
CA THR A 13 -14.55 -13.06 -6.31
C THR A 13 -13.44 -13.49 -5.34
N LEU A 14 -12.75 -12.50 -4.77
CA LEU A 14 -11.75 -12.73 -3.72
C LEU A 14 -12.30 -13.57 -2.55
N ARG A 15 -13.59 -13.37 -2.22
CA ARG A 15 -14.31 -14.13 -1.17
C ARG A 15 -14.35 -15.62 -1.47
N ALA A 16 -14.74 -16.00 -2.67
CA ALA A 16 -14.84 -17.41 -3.07
C ALA A 16 -13.47 -18.08 -3.02
N ARG A 17 -12.44 -17.41 -3.53
CA ARG A 17 -11.06 -17.94 -3.49
C ARG A 17 -10.56 -18.16 -2.07
N LEU A 18 -10.73 -17.19 -1.18
CA LEU A 18 -10.32 -17.31 0.22
C LEU A 18 -11.08 -18.44 0.93
N THR A 19 -12.40 -18.56 0.72
CA THR A 19 -13.21 -19.64 1.32
C THR A 19 -12.75 -21.01 0.84
N ILE A 20 -12.53 -21.19 -0.47
CA ILE A 20 -12.10 -22.47 -1.04
C ILE A 20 -10.70 -22.84 -0.54
N TRP A 21 -9.74 -21.90 -0.57
CA TRP A 21 -8.39 -22.14 -0.08
C TRP A 21 -8.40 -22.56 1.40
N ASN A 22 -9.13 -21.82 2.23
CA ASN A 22 -9.23 -22.12 3.66
C ASN A 22 -9.86 -23.49 3.90
N THR A 23 -10.94 -23.81 3.18
CA THR A 23 -11.60 -25.12 3.27
C THR A 23 -10.68 -26.25 2.79
N ALA A 24 -9.95 -26.07 1.71
CA ALA A 24 -9.01 -27.06 1.19
C ALA A 24 -7.85 -27.32 2.18
N VAL A 25 -7.30 -26.28 2.78
CA VAL A 25 -6.23 -26.40 3.79
C VAL A 25 -6.73 -27.14 5.02
N VAL A 26 -7.90 -26.76 5.56
CA VAL A 26 -8.48 -27.44 6.74
C VAL A 26 -8.80 -28.90 6.44
N LEU A 27 -9.35 -29.19 5.25
CA LEU A 27 -9.62 -30.58 4.84
C LEU A 27 -8.33 -31.41 4.74
N ALA A 28 -7.29 -30.87 4.12
CA ALA A 28 -5.99 -31.53 4.01
C ALA A 28 -5.37 -31.78 5.39
N MET A 29 -5.41 -30.80 6.29
CA MET A 29 -4.94 -30.95 7.67
C MET A 29 -5.75 -32.00 8.46
N THR A 30 -7.08 -32.01 8.30
CA THR A 30 -7.95 -32.99 8.94
C THR A 30 -7.64 -34.42 8.47
N LEU A 31 -7.46 -34.61 7.16
CA LEU A 31 -7.09 -35.92 6.59
C LEU A 31 -5.71 -36.40 7.09
N ALA A 32 -4.71 -35.48 7.06
CA ALA A 32 -3.38 -35.79 7.57
C ALA A 32 -3.38 -36.13 9.06
N SER A 33 -4.17 -35.40 9.86
CA SER A 33 -4.33 -35.66 11.29
C SER A 33 -5.00 -36.99 11.57
N LEU A 34 -6.06 -37.36 10.84
CA LEU A 34 -6.72 -38.65 10.94
C LEU A 34 -5.78 -39.80 10.55
N PHE A 35 -4.99 -39.61 9.50
CA PHE A 35 -3.99 -40.60 9.10
C PHE A 35 -2.93 -40.79 10.19
N ALA A 36 -2.35 -39.69 10.69
CA ALA A 36 -1.36 -39.75 11.76
C ALA A 36 -1.93 -40.38 13.04
N ALA A 37 -3.14 -39.98 13.44
CA ALA A 37 -3.82 -40.58 14.61
C ALA A 37 -4.03 -42.09 14.45
N ARG A 38 -4.42 -42.55 13.26
CA ARG A 38 -4.54 -43.98 12.95
C ARG A 38 -3.23 -44.75 13.11
N VAL A 39 -2.15 -44.21 12.55
CA VAL A 39 -0.82 -44.82 12.62
C VAL A 39 -0.36 -44.89 14.08
N ILE A 40 -0.42 -43.75 14.80
CA ILE A 40 0.02 -43.66 16.19
C ILE A 40 -0.81 -44.59 17.09
N ALA A 41 -2.15 -44.54 16.98
CA ALA A 41 -3.02 -45.38 17.80
C ALA A 41 -2.78 -46.90 17.54
N ARG A 42 -2.58 -47.26 16.26
CA ARG A 42 -2.27 -48.66 15.90
C ARG A 42 -0.92 -49.07 16.50
N THR A 43 0.13 -48.30 16.27
CA THR A 43 1.47 -48.67 16.80
C THR A 43 1.48 -48.76 18.31
N THR A 44 0.83 -47.81 19.00
CA THR A 44 0.77 -47.80 20.47
C THR A 44 -0.04 -49.00 21.02
N LEU A 45 -1.22 -49.27 20.46
CA LEU A 45 -2.05 -50.41 20.92
C LEU A 45 -1.33 -51.74 20.72
N TYR A 46 -0.70 -51.94 19.55
CA TYR A 46 0.02 -53.18 19.27
C TYR A 46 1.31 -53.30 20.08
N SER A 47 2.07 -52.23 20.28
CA SER A 47 3.29 -52.24 21.09
C SER A 47 3.00 -52.51 22.57
N THR A 48 1.90 -51.98 23.09
CA THR A 48 1.47 -52.29 24.47
C THR A 48 1.08 -53.76 24.61
N ALA A 49 0.30 -54.28 23.65
CA ALA A 49 -0.05 -55.70 23.64
C ALA A 49 1.20 -56.62 23.54
N ASP A 50 2.18 -56.24 22.70
CA ASP A 50 3.44 -56.97 22.57
C ASP A 50 4.23 -56.99 23.87
N ALA A 51 4.30 -55.86 24.58
CA ALA A 51 4.99 -55.76 25.86
C ALA A 51 4.30 -56.65 26.92
N GLU A 52 2.95 -56.67 26.97
CA GLU A 52 2.21 -57.56 27.88
C GLU A 52 2.41 -59.05 27.55
N LEU A 53 2.41 -59.39 26.24
CA LEU A 53 2.67 -60.78 25.81
C LEU A 53 4.08 -61.25 26.19
N ARG A 54 5.09 -60.38 26.04
CA ARG A 54 6.45 -60.69 26.48
C ARG A 54 6.54 -60.90 27.99
N ALA A 55 5.90 -60.05 28.77
CA ALA A 55 5.83 -60.23 30.21
C ALA A 55 5.19 -61.57 30.57
N GLY A 56 4.09 -61.96 29.90
CA GLY A 56 3.45 -63.24 30.09
C GLY A 56 4.33 -64.46 29.75
N VAL A 57 5.17 -64.34 28.67
CA VAL A 57 6.16 -65.39 28.36
C VAL A 57 7.20 -65.49 29.45
N GLN A 58 7.73 -64.39 29.95
CA GLN A 58 8.72 -64.39 31.05
C GLN A 58 8.20 -65.00 32.32
N GLU A 59 6.91 -64.81 32.64
CA GLU A 59 6.28 -65.45 33.77
C GLU A 59 6.22 -67.00 33.64
N VAL A 60 5.99 -67.52 32.43
CA VAL A 60 6.04 -68.97 32.15
C VAL A 60 7.47 -69.49 32.25
N VAL A 61 8.48 -68.70 31.75
CA VAL A 61 9.89 -69.05 31.90
C VAL A 61 10.27 -69.19 33.37
N PHE A 62 9.89 -68.22 34.21
CA PHE A 62 10.19 -68.27 35.64
C PHE A 62 9.49 -69.51 36.32
N ALA A 63 8.25 -69.80 35.97
CA ALA A 63 7.54 -70.97 36.51
C ALA A 63 8.24 -72.26 36.12
N LEU A 64 8.79 -72.39 34.87
CA LEU A 64 9.56 -73.51 34.43
C LEU A 64 10.90 -73.64 35.19
N GLN A 65 11.60 -72.56 35.43
CA GLN A 65 12.89 -72.55 36.13
C GLN A 65 12.75 -72.94 37.62
N ASP A 66 11.70 -72.44 38.27
CA ASP A 66 11.52 -72.54 39.71
C ASP A 66 10.91 -73.87 40.16
N LEU A 67 10.00 -74.44 39.37
CA LEU A 67 9.21 -75.61 39.74
C LEU A 67 9.68 -76.89 39.07
N TYR A 68 10.62 -76.85 38.14
CA TYR A 68 11.18 -78.05 37.54
C TYR A 68 11.96 -78.92 38.62
N PRO A 69 11.87 -80.28 38.68
CA PRO A 69 11.35 -81.14 37.62
C PRO A 69 9.81 -81.49 37.77
N ASN A 70 9.09 -80.82 38.64
CA ASN A 70 7.67 -81.11 38.83
C ASN A 70 6.82 -80.37 37.72
N VAL A 71 6.67 -81.10 36.60
CA VAL A 71 5.91 -80.57 35.44
C VAL A 71 4.43 -80.31 35.79
N ASP A 72 3.84 -81.09 36.68
CA ASP A 72 2.44 -80.88 37.11
C ASP A 72 2.30 -79.58 37.90
N ALA A 73 3.26 -79.23 38.72
CA ALA A 73 3.29 -77.95 39.43
C ALA A 73 3.49 -76.76 38.45
N VAL A 74 4.35 -76.88 37.44
CA VAL A 74 4.50 -75.89 36.36
C VAL A 74 3.18 -75.67 35.63
N VAL A 75 2.51 -76.78 35.23
CA VAL A 75 1.22 -76.71 34.55
C VAL A 75 0.13 -76.06 35.43
N ALA A 76 0.11 -76.37 36.73
CA ALA A 76 -0.83 -75.80 37.68
C ALA A 76 -0.62 -74.24 37.80
N GLU A 77 0.63 -73.82 37.86
CA GLU A 77 0.96 -72.40 37.94
C GLU A 77 0.61 -71.65 36.65
N ILE A 78 0.97 -72.20 35.48
CA ILE A 78 0.57 -71.65 34.19
C ILE A 78 -0.94 -71.58 34.05
N ARG A 79 -1.65 -72.58 34.47
CA ARG A 79 -3.13 -72.64 34.49
C ARG A 79 -3.74 -71.56 35.37
N ARG A 80 -3.18 -71.39 36.58
CA ARG A 80 -3.62 -70.29 37.47
C ARG A 80 -3.49 -68.94 36.88
N LYS A 81 -2.35 -68.64 36.27
CA LYS A 81 -2.05 -67.39 35.61
C LYS A 81 -2.89 -67.20 34.34
N ALA A 82 -3.04 -68.21 33.50
CA ALA A 82 -3.90 -68.18 32.33
C ALA A 82 -5.33 -67.79 32.67
N ARG A 83 -5.89 -68.33 33.75
CA ARG A 83 -7.25 -67.97 34.20
C ARG A 83 -7.38 -66.50 34.61
N SER A 84 -6.35 -65.92 35.23
CA SER A 84 -6.39 -64.49 35.61
C SER A 84 -6.37 -63.53 34.40
N HIS A 85 -5.97 -64.03 33.23
CA HIS A 85 -5.93 -63.24 31.98
C HIS A 85 -7.00 -63.72 30.97
N GLU A 86 -7.82 -64.68 31.30
CA GLU A 86 -8.79 -65.28 30.39
C GLU A 86 -9.87 -64.32 29.94
N GLU A 87 -10.32 -63.38 30.80
CA GLU A 87 -11.22 -62.27 30.47
C GLU A 87 -10.65 -61.32 29.45
N ARG A 88 -9.33 -61.28 29.29
CA ARG A 88 -8.62 -60.43 28.32
C ARG A 88 -8.37 -61.10 26.98
N GLY A 89 -8.89 -62.37 26.81
CA GLY A 89 -8.73 -63.11 25.58
C GLY A 89 -7.31 -63.65 25.37
N TRP A 90 -6.59 -63.90 26.46
CA TRP A 90 -5.26 -64.50 26.37
C TRP A 90 -5.35 -66.03 26.26
N PHE A 91 -4.35 -66.56 25.53
CA PHE A 91 -4.15 -68.02 25.47
C PHE A 91 -2.67 -68.36 25.67
N SER A 92 -2.40 -69.52 26.19
CA SER A 92 -1.05 -70.01 26.42
C SER A 92 -0.95 -71.47 26.01
N GLN A 93 0.22 -71.87 25.50
CA GLN A 93 0.54 -73.25 25.13
C GLN A 93 1.97 -73.54 25.52
N LEU A 94 2.19 -74.71 26.12
CA LEU A 94 3.48 -75.28 26.43
C LEU A 94 3.65 -76.61 25.64
N LEU A 95 4.76 -76.74 24.91
CA LEU A 95 5.09 -77.91 24.10
C LEU A 95 6.47 -78.41 24.48
N THR A 96 6.73 -79.67 24.26
CA THR A 96 8.03 -80.32 24.34
C THR A 96 8.89 -79.87 23.12
N GLU A 97 10.16 -80.24 23.13
CA GLU A 97 11.08 -80.01 22.00
C GLU A 97 10.57 -80.63 20.69
N ASP A 98 9.98 -81.85 20.81
CA ASP A 98 9.37 -82.56 19.68
C ASP A 98 8.01 -82.03 19.23
N GLY A 99 7.53 -80.92 19.83
CA GLY A 99 6.28 -80.25 19.44
C GLY A 99 5.02 -80.97 20.05
N VAL A 100 5.16 -81.84 20.98
CA VAL A 100 4.01 -82.47 21.67
C VAL A 100 3.48 -81.47 22.72
N THR A 101 2.18 -81.25 22.70
CA THR A 101 1.53 -80.33 23.65
C THR A 101 1.53 -80.91 25.05
N VAL A 102 2.25 -80.28 25.97
CA VAL A 102 2.22 -80.60 27.40
C VAL A 102 0.97 -80.02 28.03
N TRP A 103 0.63 -78.81 27.71
CA TRP A 103 -0.57 -78.12 28.18
C TRP A 103 -0.95 -77.01 27.24
N LYS A 104 -2.25 -76.76 27.14
CA LYS A 104 -2.82 -75.59 26.45
C LYS A 104 -4.00 -74.98 27.20
N SER A 105 -4.16 -73.68 27.14
CA SER A 105 -5.35 -73.03 27.69
C SER A 105 -6.60 -73.40 26.88
N GLU A 106 -7.79 -73.38 27.53
CA GLU A 106 -9.05 -73.72 26.90
C GLU A 106 -9.36 -72.88 25.65
N HIS A 107 -8.97 -71.59 25.68
CA HIS A 107 -9.16 -70.62 24.59
C HIS A 107 -7.99 -70.56 23.56
N CYS A 108 -7.06 -71.54 23.61
CA CYS A 108 -5.99 -71.62 22.66
C CYS A 108 -6.53 -72.00 21.25
N PRO A 109 -6.38 -71.12 20.24
CA PRO A 109 -6.91 -71.38 18.90
C PRO A 109 -6.25 -72.58 18.24
N ALA A 110 -7.03 -73.37 17.52
CA ALA A 110 -6.50 -74.56 16.80
C ALA A 110 -5.40 -74.11 15.75
N ALA A 111 -5.61 -72.98 15.08
CA ALA A 111 -4.63 -72.43 14.16
C ALA A 111 -3.27 -72.11 14.78
N VAL A 112 -3.22 -71.85 16.09
CA VAL A 112 -1.96 -71.60 16.80
C VAL A 112 -1.47 -72.92 17.44
N ALA A 113 -2.37 -73.73 17.96
CA ALA A 113 -2.04 -74.99 18.62
C ALA A 113 -1.41 -76.02 17.68
N GLU A 114 -1.88 -76.10 16.45
CA GLU A 114 -1.44 -77.05 15.43
C GLU A 114 -0.22 -76.52 14.60
N TYR A 115 0.20 -75.27 14.83
CA TYR A 115 1.35 -74.73 14.10
C TYR A 115 2.64 -75.37 14.59
N PRO A 116 3.47 -76.01 13.69
CA PRO A 116 4.65 -76.73 14.11
C PRO A 116 5.68 -75.82 14.77
N PRO A 117 6.42 -76.26 15.79
CA PRO A 117 7.53 -75.53 16.35
C PRO A 117 8.64 -75.38 15.29
N SER A 118 9.29 -74.23 15.22
CA SER A 118 10.39 -74.01 14.31
C SER A 118 11.73 -74.04 15.03
N HIS A 119 12.76 -74.61 14.40
CA HIS A 119 14.14 -74.54 14.93
C HIS A 119 14.71 -73.11 14.98
N LEU A 120 14.00 -72.15 14.37
CA LEU A 120 14.33 -70.71 14.41
C LEU A 120 13.75 -70.00 15.66
N ASP A 121 13.03 -70.67 16.53
CA ASP A 121 12.43 -70.11 17.76
C ASP A 121 13.42 -69.90 18.91
N ARG A 122 14.72 -69.70 18.61
CA ARG A 122 15.77 -69.45 19.61
C ARG A 122 15.68 -68.03 20.21
N GLU A 123 15.11 -67.10 19.48
CA GLU A 123 14.83 -65.74 19.94
C GLU A 123 13.34 -65.54 20.16
N GLU A 124 13.02 -64.58 21.01
CA GLU A 124 11.66 -64.18 21.27
C GLU A 124 11.05 -63.53 20.01
N ASN A 125 10.18 -64.24 19.33
CA ASN A 125 9.56 -63.82 18.09
C ASN A 125 8.07 -63.60 18.28
N ILE A 126 7.61 -62.37 17.81
CA ILE A 126 6.18 -62.09 17.76
C ILE A 126 5.65 -62.52 16.39
N VAL A 127 4.63 -63.34 16.42
CA VAL A 127 4.00 -63.89 15.21
C VAL A 127 2.52 -63.49 15.19
N GLN A 128 2.04 -63.11 14.01
CA GLN A 128 0.62 -62.89 13.79
C GLN A 128 0.08 -63.89 12.78
N VAL A 129 -0.96 -64.61 13.19
CA VAL A 129 -1.63 -65.59 12.34
C VAL A 129 -3.13 -65.27 12.37
N GLY A 130 -3.66 -64.71 11.30
CA GLY A 130 -5.04 -64.20 11.24
C GLY A 130 -5.36 -63.24 12.37
N PRO A 131 -6.40 -63.50 13.18
CA PRO A 131 -6.79 -62.63 14.30
C PRO A 131 -6.02 -62.90 15.58
N TYR A 132 -4.93 -63.69 15.54
CA TYR A 132 -4.14 -64.11 16.68
C TYR A 132 -2.75 -63.49 16.60
N ARG A 133 -2.31 -62.92 17.71
CA ARG A 133 -0.96 -62.41 17.88
C ARG A 133 -0.33 -63.03 19.09
N TYR A 134 0.81 -63.69 18.92
CA TYR A 134 1.44 -64.40 20.00
C TYR A 134 2.96 -64.29 19.94
N VAL A 135 3.57 -64.38 21.13
CA VAL A 135 5.01 -64.52 21.32
C VAL A 135 5.33 -65.99 21.38
N ARG A 136 6.35 -66.43 20.70
CA ARG A 136 6.91 -67.79 20.82
C ARG A 136 8.35 -67.68 21.28
N LEU A 137 8.73 -68.57 22.21
CA LEU A 137 10.05 -68.66 22.76
C LEU A 137 10.41 -70.14 23.02
N ARG A 138 11.64 -70.54 22.61
CA ARG A 138 12.24 -71.78 22.98
C ARG A 138 13.06 -71.59 24.26
N ILE A 139 12.71 -72.30 25.32
CA ILE A 139 13.39 -72.26 26.62
C ILE A 139 14.36 -73.40 26.69
N THR A 140 15.62 -73.12 26.90
CA THR A 140 16.68 -74.11 27.13
C THR A 140 17.37 -73.78 28.45
N THR A 141 17.17 -74.66 29.43
CA THR A 141 17.83 -74.54 30.74
C THR A 141 18.82 -75.71 30.88
N PRO A 142 20.08 -75.44 31.34
CA PRO A 142 21.08 -76.48 31.49
C PRO A 142 20.57 -77.61 32.36
N GLY A 143 20.64 -78.88 31.86
CA GLY A 143 20.18 -80.06 32.55
C GLY A 143 18.69 -80.32 32.46
N GLN A 144 17.94 -79.61 31.67
CA GLN A 144 16.49 -79.74 31.44
C GLN A 144 16.20 -79.96 29.93
N PRO A 145 15.10 -80.65 29.58
CA PRO A 145 14.61 -80.72 28.22
C PRO A 145 14.18 -79.33 27.76
N ALA A 146 14.36 -79.05 26.48
CA ALA A 146 13.88 -77.78 25.92
C ALA A 146 12.34 -77.80 25.81
N TYR A 147 11.76 -76.62 26.08
CA TYR A 147 10.31 -76.41 25.94
C TYR A 147 10.05 -75.28 24.98
N HIS A 148 8.95 -75.31 24.22
CA HIS A 148 8.43 -74.21 23.47
C HIS A 148 7.21 -73.58 24.20
N VAL A 149 7.28 -72.29 24.42
CA VAL A 149 6.19 -71.54 25.06
C VAL A 149 5.57 -70.63 24.02
N ARG A 150 4.27 -70.55 24.00
CA ARG A 150 3.48 -69.60 23.20
C ARG A 150 2.50 -68.88 24.13
N VAL A 151 2.52 -67.59 24.18
CA VAL A 151 1.57 -66.71 24.86
C VAL A 151 0.99 -65.75 23.88
N GLY A 152 -0.31 -65.67 23.74
CA GLY A 152 -0.95 -64.84 22.74
C GLY A 152 -2.28 -64.24 23.15
N THR A 153 -2.77 -63.37 22.31
CA THR A 153 -4.06 -62.68 22.46
C THR A 153 -4.79 -62.57 21.13
N TYR A 154 -6.08 -62.30 21.20
CA TYR A 154 -6.92 -62.01 20.04
C TYR A 154 -6.79 -60.55 19.65
N THR A 155 -6.46 -60.23 18.40
CA THR A 155 -6.37 -58.86 17.91
C THR A 155 -7.73 -58.23 17.63
N THR A 156 -8.80 -59.01 17.56
CA THR A 156 -10.17 -58.53 17.29
C THR A 156 -10.61 -57.42 18.25
N GLY A 157 -10.30 -57.56 19.55
CA GLY A 157 -10.61 -56.53 20.54
C GLY A 157 -9.82 -55.23 20.34
N LEU A 158 -8.53 -55.33 19.91
CA LEU A 158 -7.69 -54.19 19.60
C LEU A 158 -8.21 -53.45 18.36
N ASP A 159 -8.55 -54.23 17.31
CA ASP A 159 -9.08 -53.68 16.06
C ASP A 159 -10.45 -53.02 16.25
N GLN A 160 -11.32 -53.58 17.09
CA GLN A 160 -12.60 -52.96 17.46
C GLN A 160 -12.40 -51.62 18.18
N ARG A 161 -11.47 -51.52 19.14
CA ARG A 161 -11.15 -50.28 19.84
C ARG A 161 -10.59 -49.24 18.89
N LEU A 162 -9.67 -49.65 18.01
CA LEU A 162 -9.09 -48.77 16.99
C LEU A 162 -10.20 -48.24 16.04
N THR A 163 -11.09 -49.14 15.60
CA THR A 163 -12.20 -48.76 14.70
C THR A 163 -13.19 -47.80 15.38
N ALA A 164 -13.51 -48.04 16.65
CA ALA A 164 -14.39 -47.17 17.43
C ALA A 164 -13.77 -45.77 17.60
N LEU A 165 -12.48 -45.70 17.94
CA LEU A 165 -11.73 -44.45 18.04
C LEU A 165 -11.71 -43.70 16.70
N MET A 166 -11.37 -44.39 15.61
CA MET A 166 -11.33 -43.80 14.28
C MET A 166 -12.71 -43.30 13.84
N ARG A 167 -13.79 -43.98 14.13
CA ARG A 167 -15.16 -43.55 13.83
C ARG A 167 -15.49 -42.24 14.56
N GLN A 168 -15.13 -42.10 15.84
CA GLN A 168 -15.36 -40.89 16.61
C GLN A 168 -14.54 -39.70 16.03
N LEU A 169 -13.26 -39.92 15.77
CA LEU A 169 -12.38 -38.88 15.18
C LEU A 169 -12.84 -38.45 13.77
N THR A 170 -13.31 -39.42 12.96
CA THR A 170 -13.85 -39.11 11.62
C THR A 170 -15.14 -38.29 11.72
N ALA A 171 -16.03 -38.61 12.68
CA ALA A 171 -17.26 -37.83 12.88
C ALA A 171 -16.95 -36.36 13.28
N VAL A 172 -15.98 -36.17 14.18
CA VAL A 172 -15.52 -34.81 14.56
C VAL A 172 -14.88 -34.09 13.36
N GLY A 173 -14.02 -34.76 12.58
CA GLY A 173 -13.41 -34.23 11.39
C GLY A 173 -14.44 -33.80 10.33
N LEU A 174 -15.49 -34.60 10.13
CA LEU A 174 -16.59 -34.30 9.23
C LEU A 174 -17.36 -33.05 9.69
N ALA A 175 -17.67 -32.97 10.99
CA ALA A 175 -18.36 -31.81 11.56
C ALA A 175 -17.55 -30.52 11.36
N LEU A 176 -16.23 -30.54 11.63
CA LEU A 176 -15.33 -29.42 11.38
C LEU A 176 -15.28 -29.04 9.90
N SER A 177 -15.24 -30.03 9.00
CA SER A 177 -15.22 -29.80 7.55
C SER A 177 -16.51 -29.16 7.04
N LEU A 178 -17.65 -29.39 7.68
CA LEU A 178 -18.93 -28.74 7.34
C LEU A 178 -19.03 -27.29 7.87
N VAL A 179 -18.48 -27.04 9.06
CA VAL A 179 -18.51 -25.70 9.68
C VAL A 179 -17.52 -24.74 9.01
N THR A 180 -16.37 -25.23 8.58
CA THR A 180 -15.28 -24.43 8.04
C THR A 180 -15.68 -23.55 6.83
N PRO A 181 -16.38 -24.05 5.78
CA PRO A 181 -16.76 -23.21 4.65
C PRO A 181 -17.75 -22.10 5.03
N VAL A 182 -18.65 -22.37 5.98
CA VAL A 182 -19.63 -21.38 6.47
C VAL A 182 -18.91 -20.27 7.25
N ALA A 183 -18.07 -20.65 8.19
CA ALA A 183 -17.28 -19.72 8.97
C ALA A 183 -16.29 -18.91 8.08
N GLY A 184 -15.64 -19.59 7.15
CA GLY A 184 -14.72 -18.97 6.18
C GLY A 184 -15.42 -17.96 5.26
N TRP A 185 -16.62 -18.31 4.77
CA TRP A 185 -17.41 -17.39 3.96
C TRP A 185 -17.87 -16.15 4.74
N TRP A 186 -18.35 -16.35 5.98
CA TRP A 186 -18.75 -15.26 6.85
C TRP A 186 -17.58 -14.31 7.15
N LEU A 187 -16.42 -14.86 7.50
CA LEU A 187 -15.21 -14.10 7.79
C LEU A 187 -14.71 -13.35 6.54
N ALA A 188 -14.67 -14.03 5.38
CA ALA A 188 -14.27 -13.43 4.13
C ALA A 188 -15.22 -12.28 3.72
N ARG A 189 -16.53 -12.45 3.93
CA ARG A 189 -17.53 -11.41 3.68
C ARG A 189 -17.29 -10.20 4.57
N ARG A 190 -17.02 -10.39 5.85
CA ARG A 190 -16.74 -9.32 6.80
C ARG A 190 -15.46 -8.57 6.45
N ALA A 191 -14.39 -9.28 6.12
CA ALA A 191 -13.09 -8.71 5.79
C ALA A 191 -13.08 -7.94 4.45
N THR A 192 -13.88 -8.36 3.45
CA THR A 192 -13.88 -7.72 2.12
C THR A 192 -14.94 -6.64 1.95
N ARG A 193 -15.83 -6.45 2.92
CA ARG A 193 -16.90 -5.44 2.86
C ARG A 193 -16.36 -4.01 2.69
N PRO A 194 -15.35 -3.55 3.47
CA PRO A 194 -14.80 -2.20 3.32
C PRO A 194 -14.18 -1.96 1.95
N VAL A 195 -13.53 -2.99 1.36
CA VAL A 195 -12.94 -2.88 0.01
C VAL A 195 -14.04 -2.69 -1.06
N ALA A 196 -15.19 -3.36 -0.89
CA ALA A 196 -16.32 -3.17 -1.80
C ALA A 196 -16.92 -1.76 -1.71
N GLU A 197 -16.98 -1.17 -0.53
CA GLU A 197 -17.42 0.21 -0.29
C GLU A 197 -16.47 1.22 -0.96
N ILE A 198 -15.15 1.01 -0.84
CA ILE A 198 -14.12 1.82 -1.53
C ILE A 198 -14.32 1.78 -3.04
N LEU A 199 -14.48 0.58 -3.62
CA LEU A 199 -14.70 0.40 -5.05
C LEU A 199 -16.00 1.07 -5.52
N GLN A 200 -17.04 1.02 -4.71
CA GLN A 200 -18.34 1.62 -5.03
C GLN A 200 -18.23 3.15 -5.08
N ILE A 201 -17.56 3.77 -4.11
CA ILE A 201 -17.32 5.22 -4.11
C ILE A 201 -16.41 5.60 -5.28
N ALA A 202 -15.32 4.87 -5.53
CA ALA A 202 -14.42 5.14 -6.65
C ALA A 202 -15.12 5.08 -8.02
N ASN A 203 -16.08 4.17 -8.21
CA ASN A 203 -16.86 4.04 -9.44
C ASN A 203 -17.95 5.13 -9.59
N HIS A 204 -18.37 5.77 -8.49
CA HIS A 204 -19.38 6.84 -8.50
C HIS A 204 -18.78 8.23 -8.42
N LEU A 205 -17.44 8.34 -8.34
CA LEU A 205 -16.72 9.62 -8.38
C LEU A 205 -17.01 10.34 -9.70
N ARG A 206 -17.78 11.41 -9.60
CA ARG A 206 -18.00 12.39 -10.68
C ARG A 206 -17.47 13.73 -10.24
N PRO A 207 -16.98 14.59 -11.16
CA PRO A 207 -16.52 15.93 -10.83
C PRO A 207 -17.54 16.76 -10.04
N THR A 208 -18.83 16.41 -10.16
CA THR A 208 -19.95 17.07 -9.48
C THR A 208 -20.25 16.50 -8.07
N ARG A 209 -19.58 15.41 -7.63
CA ARG A 209 -19.82 14.74 -6.35
C ARG A 209 -18.51 14.36 -5.67
N LEU A 210 -17.58 15.29 -5.61
CA LEU A 210 -16.31 15.12 -4.89
C LEU A 210 -16.42 15.23 -3.37
N GLY A 211 -17.63 15.47 -2.85
CA GLY A 211 -17.91 15.59 -1.41
C GLY A 211 -18.04 14.27 -0.65
N ASP A 212 -18.27 13.16 -1.35
CA ASP A 212 -18.41 11.86 -0.70
C ASP A 212 -17.07 11.41 -0.11
N ARG A 213 -17.09 10.90 1.13
CA ARG A 213 -15.91 10.43 1.86
C ARG A 213 -16.08 8.99 2.30
N LEU A 214 -14.97 8.26 2.31
CA LEU A 214 -14.90 6.93 2.89
C LEU A 214 -15.03 7.01 4.41
N GLN A 215 -15.81 6.11 4.99
CA GLN A 215 -15.91 6.01 6.44
C GLN A 215 -14.59 5.46 7.01
N VAL A 216 -14.05 6.15 8.00
CA VAL A 216 -12.93 5.70 8.82
C VAL A 216 -13.53 5.11 10.10
N HIS A 217 -13.34 3.81 10.33
CA HIS A 217 -14.03 3.07 11.41
C HIS A 217 -13.31 3.19 12.77
N GLY A 218 -12.09 3.76 12.80
CA GLY A 218 -11.31 3.93 14.03
C GLY A 218 -10.60 2.65 14.49
N THR A 219 -10.55 1.61 13.67
CA THR A 219 -9.87 0.33 13.97
C THR A 219 -8.35 0.45 13.92
N ARG A 220 -7.82 1.53 13.32
CA ARG A 220 -6.39 1.82 13.14
C ARG A 220 -5.63 0.74 12.37
N ASP A 221 -6.34 -0.02 11.55
CA ASP A 221 -5.79 -1.05 10.69
C ASP A 221 -5.37 -0.48 9.29
N GLU A 222 -4.92 -1.35 8.41
CA GLU A 222 -4.51 -1.01 7.05
C GLU A 222 -5.66 -0.42 6.22
N LEU A 223 -6.91 -0.79 6.51
CA LEU A 223 -8.10 -0.30 5.84
C LEU A 223 -8.43 1.14 6.25
N ASP A 224 -8.32 1.47 7.52
CA ASP A 224 -8.47 2.85 8.01
C ASP A 224 -7.39 3.76 7.42
N ARG A 225 -6.15 3.26 7.32
CA ARG A 225 -5.05 4.00 6.71
C ARG A 225 -5.29 4.23 5.21
N LEU A 226 -5.81 3.22 4.51
CA LEU A 226 -6.18 3.33 3.10
C LEU A 226 -7.30 4.34 2.90
N SER A 227 -8.38 4.24 3.68
CA SER A 227 -9.52 5.18 3.64
C SER A 227 -9.08 6.61 3.88
N SER A 228 -8.23 6.85 4.88
CA SER A 228 -7.69 8.18 5.19
C SER A 228 -6.81 8.72 4.06
N THR A 229 -6.01 7.85 3.42
CA THR A 229 -5.16 8.25 2.29
C THR A 229 -6.00 8.63 1.07
N ILE A 230 -7.03 7.85 0.77
CA ILE A 230 -7.95 8.14 -0.33
C ILE A 230 -8.73 9.43 -0.05
N ASN A 231 -9.24 9.63 1.17
CA ASN A 231 -9.93 10.87 1.53
C ASN A 231 -9.06 12.09 1.32
N ARG A 232 -7.78 12.03 1.71
CA ARG A 232 -6.81 13.11 1.46
C ARG A 232 -6.58 13.37 -0.03
N LEU A 233 -6.51 12.32 -0.85
CA LEU A 233 -6.42 12.47 -2.31
C LEU A 233 -7.69 13.11 -2.89
N LEU A 234 -8.86 12.73 -2.39
CA LEU A 234 -10.14 13.33 -2.79
C LEU A 234 -10.21 14.82 -2.40
N ASP A 235 -9.69 15.19 -1.23
CA ASP A 235 -9.59 16.59 -0.81
C ASP A 235 -8.70 17.39 -1.77
N GLN A 236 -7.55 16.85 -2.15
CA GLN A 236 -6.64 17.49 -3.12
C GLN A 236 -7.27 17.65 -4.50
N VAL A 237 -8.00 16.62 -4.97
CA VAL A 237 -8.71 16.68 -6.26
C VAL A 237 -9.85 17.69 -6.21
N ALA A 238 -10.64 17.70 -5.14
CA ALA A 238 -11.73 18.66 -4.96
C ALA A 238 -11.22 20.10 -4.98
N GLU A 239 -10.18 20.38 -4.21
CA GLU A 239 -9.52 21.70 -4.17
C GLU A 239 -8.95 22.11 -5.53
N HIS A 240 -8.42 21.15 -6.30
CA HIS A 240 -7.92 21.42 -7.66
C HIS A 240 -9.07 21.78 -8.62
N VAL A 241 -10.16 21.03 -8.59
CA VAL A 241 -11.34 21.25 -9.43
C VAL A 241 -11.99 22.61 -9.07
N ASP A 242 -12.15 22.91 -7.78
CA ASP A 242 -12.70 24.19 -7.33
C ASP A 242 -11.85 25.36 -7.80
N ARG A 243 -10.52 25.27 -7.68
CA ARG A 243 -9.60 26.30 -8.21
C ARG A 243 -9.70 26.45 -9.73
N GLN A 244 -9.90 25.35 -10.46
CA GLN A 244 -10.06 25.40 -11.91
C GLN A 244 -11.40 26.00 -12.30
N GLN A 245 -12.49 25.69 -11.62
CA GLN A 245 -13.80 26.30 -11.85
C GLN A 245 -13.78 27.81 -11.57
N GLN A 246 -13.18 28.21 -10.46
CA GLN A 246 -12.98 29.61 -10.11
C GLN A 246 -12.21 30.36 -11.20
N PHE A 247 -11.10 29.75 -11.69
CA PHE A 247 -10.30 30.32 -12.76
C PHE A 247 -11.10 30.57 -14.05
N VAL A 248 -11.95 29.58 -14.45
CA VAL A 248 -12.81 29.73 -15.65
C VAL A 248 -13.85 30.81 -15.44
N ALA A 249 -14.46 30.88 -14.26
CA ALA A 249 -15.47 31.90 -13.93
C ALA A 249 -14.86 33.30 -13.95
N ASP A 250 -13.71 33.48 -13.31
CA ASP A 250 -13.00 34.75 -13.26
C ASP A 250 -12.53 35.20 -14.65
N ALA A 251 -11.97 34.29 -15.46
CA ALA A 251 -11.59 34.55 -16.83
C ALA A 251 -12.78 35.00 -17.71
N ALA A 252 -13.91 34.31 -17.58
CA ALA A 252 -15.13 34.68 -18.31
C ALA A 252 -15.65 36.06 -17.91
N HIS A 253 -15.52 36.43 -16.63
CA HIS A 253 -15.93 37.74 -16.14
C HIS A 253 -15.04 38.85 -16.69
N GLU A 254 -13.72 38.68 -16.64
CA GLU A 254 -12.74 39.66 -17.12
C GLU A 254 -12.73 39.81 -18.67
N LEU A 255 -13.08 38.74 -19.41
CA LEU A 255 -13.27 38.81 -20.86
C LEU A 255 -14.56 39.53 -21.28
N ARG A 256 -15.63 39.42 -20.48
CA ARG A 256 -16.92 40.03 -20.80
C ARG A 256 -16.87 41.55 -20.74
N GLY A 257 -16.10 42.13 -19.81
CA GLY A 257 -15.93 43.58 -19.65
C GLY A 257 -15.48 44.28 -20.93
N PRO A 258 -14.26 43.98 -21.44
CA PRO A 258 -13.72 44.60 -22.65
C PRO A 258 -14.59 44.37 -23.90
N LEU A 259 -15.18 43.19 -24.05
CA LEU A 259 -16.12 42.88 -25.12
C LEU A 259 -17.37 43.77 -25.08
N ALA A 260 -17.91 44.02 -23.90
CA ALA A 260 -19.05 44.90 -23.71
C ALA A 260 -18.68 46.37 -24.00
N ALA A 261 -17.50 46.79 -23.56
CA ALA A 261 -16.96 48.14 -23.83
C ALA A 261 -16.78 48.38 -25.35
N MET A 262 -16.08 47.49 -26.05
CA MET A 262 -15.92 47.56 -27.49
C MET A 262 -17.26 47.63 -28.23
N ARG A 263 -18.21 46.76 -27.84
CA ARG A 263 -19.54 46.72 -28.42
C ARG A 263 -20.26 48.07 -28.22
N SER A 264 -20.20 48.63 -27.02
CA SER A 264 -20.81 49.92 -26.70
C SER A 264 -20.16 51.08 -27.52
N LEU A 265 -18.85 51.14 -27.64
CA LEU A 265 -18.13 52.12 -28.45
C LEU A 265 -18.57 52.06 -29.91
N VAL A 266 -18.67 50.87 -30.50
CA VAL A 266 -19.14 50.65 -31.87
C VAL A 266 -20.62 51.01 -32.02
N GLU A 267 -21.50 50.56 -31.11
CA GLU A 267 -22.93 50.90 -31.14
C GLU A 267 -23.17 52.41 -31.07
N VAL A 268 -22.42 53.14 -30.23
CA VAL A 268 -22.45 54.57 -30.10
C VAL A 268 -21.89 55.29 -31.36
N ALA A 269 -20.84 54.75 -31.97
CA ALA A 269 -20.28 55.29 -33.21
C ALA A 269 -21.24 55.19 -34.41
N ILE A 270 -22.05 54.11 -34.44
CA ILE A 270 -23.01 53.84 -35.53
C ILE A 270 -24.34 54.62 -35.33
N SER A 271 -24.69 54.97 -34.10
CA SER A 271 -25.99 55.55 -33.76
C SER A 271 -26.19 56.98 -34.29
N HIS A 272 -25.17 57.75 -34.60
CA HIS A 272 -25.19 59.10 -35.07
C HIS A 272 -24.09 59.39 -36.08
N GLU A 273 -24.31 60.27 -37.06
CA GLU A 273 -23.26 60.76 -37.94
C GLU A 273 -22.21 61.58 -37.14
N ARG A 274 -20.96 61.32 -37.35
CA ARG A 274 -19.82 61.89 -36.66
C ARG A 274 -18.79 62.47 -37.65
N SER A 275 -17.97 63.35 -37.17
CA SER A 275 -16.83 63.79 -37.92
C SER A 275 -15.79 62.70 -38.16
N PRO A 276 -15.01 62.72 -39.23
CA PRO A 276 -13.90 61.76 -39.45
C PRO A 276 -12.90 61.68 -38.29
N ALA A 277 -12.70 62.77 -37.55
CA ALA A 277 -11.83 62.82 -36.36
C ALA A 277 -12.44 61.94 -35.22
N GLU A 278 -13.72 62.19 -34.93
CA GLU A 278 -14.43 61.38 -33.87
C GLU A 278 -14.54 59.89 -34.20
N TYR A 279 -14.67 59.50 -35.46
CA TYR A 279 -14.59 58.08 -35.86
C TYR A 279 -13.19 57.52 -35.64
N ARG A 280 -12.14 58.30 -35.93
CA ARG A 280 -10.76 57.90 -35.70
C ARG A 280 -10.50 57.65 -34.22
N ASP A 281 -10.90 58.58 -33.34
CA ASP A 281 -10.75 58.48 -31.90
C ASP A 281 -11.47 57.23 -31.38
N THR A 282 -12.72 56.97 -31.81
CA THR A 282 -13.46 55.77 -31.42
C THR A 282 -12.76 54.50 -31.92
N LEU A 283 -12.18 54.48 -33.13
CA LEU A 283 -11.45 53.32 -33.62
C LEU A 283 -10.13 53.12 -32.85
N GLU A 284 -9.48 54.19 -32.41
CA GLU A 284 -8.31 54.10 -31.54
C GLU A 284 -8.65 53.52 -30.18
N ASP A 285 -9.76 53.91 -29.58
CA ASP A 285 -10.30 53.33 -28.33
C ASP A 285 -10.63 51.84 -28.48
N VAL A 286 -11.31 51.46 -29.59
CA VAL A 286 -11.60 50.05 -29.89
C VAL A 286 -10.32 49.23 -30.07
N LEU A 287 -9.32 49.80 -30.76
CA LEU A 287 -8.04 49.15 -30.98
C LEU A 287 -7.28 48.94 -29.66
N GLU A 288 -7.37 49.89 -28.75
CA GLU A 288 -6.78 49.79 -27.42
C GLU A 288 -7.42 48.66 -26.62
N GLU A 289 -8.75 48.56 -26.64
CA GLU A 289 -9.49 47.52 -25.95
C GLU A 289 -9.22 46.12 -26.55
N MET A 290 -9.03 46.02 -27.88
CA MET A 290 -8.59 44.78 -28.54
C MET A 290 -7.19 44.37 -28.13
N ARG A 291 -6.25 45.30 -27.95
CA ARG A 291 -4.90 45.02 -27.44
C ARG A 291 -4.96 44.51 -25.99
N HIS A 292 -5.81 45.11 -25.17
CA HIS A 292 -6.06 44.66 -23.79
C HIS A 292 -6.61 43.23 -23.75
N LEU A 293 -7.60 42.93 -24.59
CA LEU A 293 -8.19 41.59 -24.69
C LEU A 293 -7.14 40.54 -25.14
N SER A 294 -6.30 40.90 -26.12
CA SER A 294 -5.21 40.03 -26.60
C SER A 294 -4.19 39.75 -25.50
N SER A 295 -3.82 40.79 -24.73
CA SER A 295 -2.93 40.64 -23.58
C SER A 295 -3.52 39.72 -22.50
N LEU A 296 -4.80 39.88 -22.21
CA LEU A 296 -5.54 39.03 -21.25
C LEU A 296 -5.58 37.59 -21.73
N ALA A 297 -5.89 37.32 -23.00
CA ALA A 297 -5.90 35.97 -23.56
C ALA A 297 -4.52 35.30 -23.48
N ASN A 298 -3.45 36.01 -23.81
CA ASN A 298 -2.08 35.51 -23.70
C ASN A 298 -1.69 35.22 -22.23
N ALA A 299 -2.14 36.08 -21.30
CA ALA A 299 -1.94 35.90 -19.88
C ALA A 299 -2.64 34.61 -19.35
N LEU A 300 -3.87 34.40 -19.78
CA LEU A 300 -4.64 33.17 -19.43
C LEU A 300 -3.98 31.91 -20.00
N LEU A 301 -3.49 31.98 -21.25
CA LEU A 301 -2.76 30.85 -21.87
C LEU A 301 -1.48 30.53 -21.09
N THR A 302 -0.69 31.53 -20.74
CA THR A 302 0.53 31.35 -19.95
C THR A 302 0.23 30.71 -18.59
N LEU A 303 -0.87 31.11 -17.91
CA LEU A 303 -1.29 30.54 -16.64
C LEU A 303 -1.84 29.14 -16.76
N ALA A 304 -2.46 28.77 -17.88
CA ALA A 304 -2.92 27.41 -18.14
C ALA A 304 -1.73 26.46 -18.39
N GLU A 305 -0.78 26.87 -19.21
CA GLU A 305 0.45 26.12 -19.51
C GLU A 305 1.37 25.94 -18.29
N ALA A 306 1.37 26.91 -17.37
CA ALA A 306 2.17 26.82 -16.15
C ALA A 306 1.72 25.69 -15.20
N GLY A 307 0.46 25.23 -15.31
CA GLY A 307 -0.10 24.09 -14.55
C GLY A 307 0.38 22.73 -15.06
N GLU A 308 0.84 22.62 -16.30
CA GLU A 308 1.37 21.39 -16.90
C GLU A 308 2.90 21.37 -16.76
N THR A 309 3.38 20.64 -15.77
CA THR A 309 4.81 20.54 -15.48
C THR A 309 5.46 19.58 -16.47
N ASP A 310 5.87 20.02 -17.65
CA ASP A 310 6.85 19.31 -18.46
C ASP A 310 8.24 19.95 -18.28
N PRO A 311 9.17 19.29 -17.56
CA PRO A 311 10.53 19.79 -17.35
C PRO A 311 11.41 19.74 -18.60
N ALA A 312 10.92 19.16 -19.71
CA ALA A 312 11.72 18.77 -20.87
C ALA A 312 11.72 19.78 -22.02
N THR A 313 11.04 20.95 -21.92
CA THR A 313 11.20 22.01 -22.92
C THR A 313 12.63 22.54 -22.86
N ALA A 314 13.34 22.43 -23.96
CA ALA A 314 14.71 22.88 -24.14
C ALA A 314 14.92 24.26 -23.49
N ARG A 315 15.73 24.30 -22.44
CA ARG A 315 16.12 25.51 -21.75
C ARG A 315 17.39 26.00 -22.45
N ASP A 316 17.25 27.03 -23.24
CA ASP A 316 18.40 27.70 -23.84
C ASP A 316 19.19 28.47 -22.77
N GLU A 317 20.47 28.67 -22.99
CA GLU A 317 21.26 29.54 -22.14
C GLU A 317 20.86 31.02 -22.38
N VAL A 318 20.30 31.64 -21.35
CA VAL A 318 19.74 33.00 -21.41
C VAL A 318 20.63 33.98 -20.69
N ASP A 319 21.00 35.10 -21.36
CA ASP A 319 21.68 36.23 -20.76
C ASP A 319 20.67 37.18 -20.10
N LEU A 320 20.55 37.07 -18.76
CA LEU A 320 19.65 37.93 -17.99
C LEU A 320 19.99 39.40 -18.03
N ALA A 321 21.28 39.76 -18.10
CA ALA A 321 21.71 41.15 -18.18
C ALA A 321 21.31 41.78 -19.51
N ALA A 322 21.38 41.02 -20.62
CA ALA A 322 20.92 41.48 -21.92
C ALA A 322 19.39 41.69 -21.91
N ILE A 323 18.61 40.75 -21.34
CA ILE A 323 17.16 40.92 -21.21
C ILE A 323 16.82 42.12 -20.34
N ALA A 324 17.49 42.34 -19.21
CA ALA A 324 17.24 43.44 -18.32
C ALA A 324 17.47 44.78 -19.05
N ARG A 325 18.61 44.92 -19.75
CA ARG A 325 18.91 46.14 -20.54
C ARG A 325 17.88 46.39 -21.63
N GLN A 326 17.54 45.39 -22.43
CA GLN A 326 16.57 45.53 -23.53
C GLN A 326 15.17 45.87 -23.01
N THR A 327 14.71 45.18 -21.98
CA THR A 327 13.37 45.44 -21.42
C THR A 327 13.31 46.83 -20.78
N THR A 328 14.33 47.24 -20.02
CA THR A 328 14.38 48.59 -19.44
C THR A 328 14.38 49.67 -20.53
N ALA A 329 15.12 49.50 -21.63
CA ALA A 329 15.12 50.41 -22.74
C ALA A 329 13.73 50.57 -23.40
N MET A 330 12.93 49.52 -23.46
CA MET A 330 11.55 49.61 -23.98
C MET A 330 10.63 50.47 -23.10
N PHE A 331 10.87 50.54 -21.80
CA PHE A 331 10.08 51.34 -20.87
C PHE A 331 10.63 52.75 -20.62
N ALA A 332 11.81 53.08 -21.14
CA ALA A 332 12.47 54.37 -20.91
C ALA A 332 11.60 55.57 -21.33
N GLY A 333 10.97 55.50 -22.52
CA GLY A 333 10.10 56.58 -23.00
C GLY A 333 8.86 56.80 -22.13
N VAL A 334 8.22 55.71 -21.68
CA VAL A 334 7.05 55.82 -20.80
C VAL A 334 7.43 56.35 -19.42
N ALA A 335 8.59 55.96 -18.91
CA ALA A 335 9.09 56.45 -17.63
C ALA A 335 9.46 57.93 -17.69
N GLU A 336 10.10 58.37 -18.80
CA GLU A 336 10.45 59.79 -19.05
C GLU A 336 9.20 60.67 -19.14
N GLU A 337 8.16 60.22 -19.87
CA GLU A 337 6.89 60.94 -19.98
C GLU A 337 6.22 61.12 -18.62
N ARG A 338 6.38 60.15 -17.71
CA ARG A 338 5.86 60.19 -16.33
C ARG A 338 6.79 60.87 -15.34
N GLY A 339 7.98 61.32 -15.78
CA GLY A 339 9.00 61.94 -14.91
C GLY A 339 9.56 60.96 -13.88
N ILE A 340 9.72 59.70 -14.23
CA ILE A 340 10.23 58.61 -13.35
C ILE A 340 11.66 58.28 -13.79
N GLU A 341 12.60 58.26 -12.83
CA GLU A 341 13.98 57.89 -13.08
C GLU A 341 14.16 56.35 -12.98
N ILE A 342 14.74 55.71 -14.02
CA ILE A 342 15.07 54.30 -13.98
C ILE A 342 16.57 54.10 -13.81
N THR A 343 16.95 53.44 -12.72
CA THR A 343 18.34 53.06 -12.45
C THR A 343 18.55 51.57 -12.71
N LEU A 344 19.59 51.22 -13.47
CA LEU A 344 19.91 49.82 -13.83
C LEU A 344 21.30 49.42 -13.32
N ASP A 345 21.36 48.45 -12.41
CA ASP A 345 22.57 47.88 -11.84
C ASP A 345 22.56 46.34 -12.07
N VAL A 346 23.21 45.91 -13.17
CA VAL A 346 23.11 44.50 -13.61
C VAL A 346 24.48 43.87 -13.80
N ALA A 347 24.73 42.81 -13.06
CA ALA A 347 25.86 41.91 -13.28
C ALA A 347 25.60 40.97 -14.47
N ALA A 348 26.65 40.52 -15.13
CA ALA A 348 26.55 39.50 -16.17
C ALA A 348 26.14 38.15 -15.54
N VAL A 349 24.96 37.68 -15.88
CA VAL A 349 24.38 36.42 -15.35
C VAL A 349 23.75 35.64 -16.48
N ARG A 350 24.14 34.36 -16.63
CA ARG A 350 23.52 33.43 -17.57
C ARG A 350 22.89 32.27 -16.81
N LEU A 351 21.76 31.78 -17.28
CA LEU A 351 21.06 30.62 -16.71
C LEU A 351 20.25 29.90 -17.78
N PRO A 352 19.93 28.60 -17.56
CA PRO A 352 19.05 27.88 -18.47
C PRO A 352 17.60 28.34 -18.29
N GLY A 353 16.96 28.79 -19.38
CA GLY A 353 15.59 29.29 -19.28
C GLY A 353 14.97 29.62 -20.65
N ASN A 354 13.77 30.18 -20.60
CA ASN A 354 13.06 30.71 -21.77
C ASN A 354 13.14 32.23 -21.75
N ALA A 355 13.89 32.81 -22.72
CA ALA A 355 14.14 34.25 -22.81
C ALA A 355 12.85 35.09 -22.93
N ALA A 356 11.84 34.59 -23.66
CA ALA A 356 10.56 35.29 -23.82
C ALA A 356 9.77 35.34 -22.50
N GLN A 357 9.73 34.24 -21.75
CA GLN A 357 9.07 34.19 -20.45
C GLN A 357 9.76 35.04 -19.40
N ILE A 358 11.10 35.05 -19.35
CA ILE A 358 11.87 35.89 -18.42
C ILE A 358 11.68 37.37 -18.77
N ARG A 359 11.66 37.71 -20.07
CA ARG A 359 11.33 39.07 -20.52
C ARG A 359 9.93 39.51 -20.09
N GLN A 360 8.96 38.59 -20.15
CA GLN A 360 7.58 38.81 -19.67
C GLN A 360 7.53 39.11 -18.17
N VAL A 361 8.30 38.35 -17.36
CA VAL A 361 8.41 38.59 -15.90
C VAL A 361 8.92 40.01 -15.66
N LEU A 362 10.04 40.38 -16.30
CA LEU A 362 10.64 41.71 -16.09
C LEU A 362 9.73 42.83 -16.60
N GLY A 363 9.08 42.64 -17.76
CA GLY A 363 8.11 43.58 -18.30
C GLY A 363 6.94 43.85 -17.36
N ASN A 364 6.34 42.76 -16.80
CA ASN A 364 5.26 42.90 -15.84
C ASN A 364 5.68 43.59 -14.53
N LEU A 365 6.91 43.30 -14.06
CA LEU A 365 7.44 43.97 -12.85
C LEU A 365 7.73 45.45 -13.10
N LEU A 366 8.28 45.78 -14.25
CA LEU A 366 8.56 47.19 -14.64
C LEU A 366 7.27 47.96 -14.87
N ASP A 367 6.30 47.39 -15.57
CA ASP A 367 4.98 48.04 -15.78
C ASP A 367 4.33 48.36 -14.42
N ASN A 368 4.32 47.42 -13.49
CA ASN A 368 3.82 47.67 -12.15
C ASN A 368 4.62 48.73 -11.41
N ALA A 369 5.95 48.66 -11.42
CA ALA A 369 6.81 49.64 -10.75
C ALA A 369 6.58 51.07 -11.27
N ILE A 370 6.58 51.28 -12.59
CA ILE A 370 6.35 52.58 -13.22
C ILE A 370 4.92 53.09 -12.95
N ARG A 371 3.96 52.22 -12.97
CA ARG A 371 2.56 52.58 -12.76
C ARG A 371 2.28 53.09 -11.35
N PHE A 372 2.87 52.47 -10.34
CA PHE A 372 2.62 52.81 -8.93
C PHE A 372 3.61 53.83 -8.35
N THR A 373 4.62 54.21 -9.10
CA THR A 373 5.56 55.28 -8.75
C THR A 373 4.97 56.65 -9.08
N PRO A 374 4.94 57.62 -8.16
CA PRO A 374 4.51 58.97 -8.43
C PRO A 374 5.56 59.72 -9.31
N THR A 375 5.12 60.77 -9.98
CA THR A 375 6.01 61.69 -10.73
C THR A 375 7.14 62.20 -9.83
N GLY A 376 8.39 62.18 -10.34
CA GLY A 376 9.61 62.52 -9.58
C GLY A 376 10.16 61.37 -8.73
N GLY A 377 9.49 60.16 -8.77
CA GLY A 377 9.99 58.97 -8.11
C GLY A 377 11.00 58.18 -8.95
N GLY A 378 11.49 57.08 -8.40
CA GLY A 378 12.49 56.23 -9.06
C GLY A 378 12.17 54.76 -9.03
N VAL A 379 12.63 54.03 -10.05
CA VAL A 379 12.58 52.55 -10.17
C VAL A 379 14.00 52.03 -10.32
N THR A 380 14.39 51.10 -9.47
CA THR A 380 15.74 50.50 -9.49
C THR A 380 15.65 49.03 -9.83
N ILE A 381 16.40 48.61 -10.86
CA ILE A 381 16.53 47.19 -11.23
C ILE A 381 17.93 46.75 -10.85
N ARG A 382 18.03 45.68 -10.02
CA ARG A 382 19.32 45.07 -9.68
C ARG A 382 19.34 43.63 -10.11
N LEU A 383 20.44 43.21 -10.70
CA LEU A 383 20.71 41.81 -11.02
C LEU A 383 22.06 41.41 -10.43
N ALA A 384 22.07 40.49 -9.51
CA ALA A 384 23.25 39.97 -8.87
C ALA A 384 23.33 38.44 -9.01
N SER A 385 24.55 37.90 -9.01
CA SER A 385 24.80 36.48 -8.93
C SER A 385 25.25 36.13 -7.50
N ASP A 386 24.51 35.26 -6.84
CA ASP A 386 24.94 34.59 -5.61
C ASP A 386 25.54 33.23 -6.00
N ALA A 387 26.81 33.24 -6.38
CA ALA A 387 27.55 32.06 -6.82
C ALA A 387 27.65 31.01 -5.70
N ALA A 388 27.72 31.45 -4.44
CA ALA A 388 27.81 30.53 -3.28
C ALA A 388 26.51 29.75 -3.08
N ALA A 389 25.35 30.39 -3.36
CA ALA A 389 24.05 29.76 -3.29
C ALA A 389 23.58 29.17 -4.65
N GLY A 390 24.38 29.34 -5.73
CA GLY A 390 24.03 28.86 -7.08
C GLY A 390 22.79 29.54 -7.67
N ARG A 391 22.55 30.82 -7.38
CA ARG A 391 21.32 31.53 -7.72
C ARG A 391 21.61 32.91 -8.35
N ALA A 392 20.74 33.30 -9.27
CA ALA A 392 20.61 34.66 -9.75
C ALA A 392 19.52 35.38 -8.96
N VAL A 393 19.74 36.61 -8.53
CA VAL A 393 18.78 37.44 -7.81
C VAL A 393 18.50 38.69 -8.63
N LEU A 394 17.27 38.78 -9.13
CA LEU A 394 16.75 39.95 -9.82
C LEU A 394 15.81 40.71 -8.87
N THR A 395 16.09 41.98 -8.62
CA THR A 395 15.28 42.82 -7.75
C THR A 395 14.78 44.02 -8.54
N VAL A 396 13.48 44.28 -8.43
CA VAL A 396 12.84 45.50 -8.95
C VAL A 396 12.26 46.25 -7.76
N SER A 397 12.76 47.48 -7.53
CA SER A 397 12.35 48.33 -6.40
C SER A 397 11.76 49.61 -6.96
N ASP A 398 10.62 50.05 -6.42
CA ASP A 398 9.97 51.31 -6.73
C ASP A 398 9.89 52.22 -5.49
N SER A 399 9.72 53.51 -5.70
CA SER A 399 9.47 54.52 -4.66
C SER A 399 8.00 54.86 -4.52
N GLY A 400 7.09 53.95 -4.90
CA GLY A 400 5.65 54.14 -4.88
C GLY A 400 5.02 54.13 -3.48
N GLY A 401 3.71 54.11 -3.41
CA GLY A 401 2.96 54.16 -2.13
C GLY A 401 3.03 52.91 -1.29
N GLY A 402 3.73 51.86 -1.72
CA GLY A 402 3.84 50.58 -1.00
C GLY A 402 2.57 49.75 -1.07
N ILE A 403 2.62 48.55 -0.45
CA ILE A 403 1.52 47.60 -0.36
C ILE A 403 1.21 47.37 1.11
N ALA A 404 -0.05 47.56 1.51
CA ALA A 404 -0.46 47.30 2.88
C ALA A 404 -0.27 45.82 3.24
N SER A 405 0.15 45.52 4.45
CA SER A 405 0.48 44.17 4.91
C SER A 405 -0.67 43.15 4.72
N ALA A 406 -1.91 43.62 4.83
CA ALA A 406 -3.11 42.79 4.60
C ALA A 406 -3.22 42.26 3.16
N HIS A 407 -2.58 42.91 2.18
CA HIS A 407 -2.65 42.55 0.76
C HIS A 407 -1.46 41.72 0.29
N ILE A 408 -0.29 41.79 0.96
CA ILE A 408 0.97 41.12 0.56
C ILE A 408 0.78 39.62 0.31
N GLY A 409 0.03 38.93 1.14
CA GLY A 409 -0.24 37.49 1.00
C GLY A 409 -1.10 37.12 -0.21
N ARG A 410 -1.81 38.09 -0.79
CA ARG A 410 -2.81 37.86 -1.84
C ARG A 410 -2.44 38.47 -3.20
N ILE A 411 -1.39 39.29 -3.29
CA ILE A 411 -1.03 39.95 -4.55
C ILE A 411 -0.62 39.00 -5.67
N PHE A 412 -0.30 37.75 -5.35
CA PHE A 412 -0.02 36.68 -6.30
C PHE A 412 -1.25 35.86 -6.66
N ASP A 413 -2.41 36.14 -6.03
CA ASP A 413 -3.68 35.50 -6.38
C ASP A 413 -4.15 36.07 -7.74
N ARG A 414 -4.74 35.22 -8.57
CA ARG A 414 -5.26 35.57 -9.88
C ARG A 414 -6.38 36.61 -9.73
N PHE A 415 -6.38 37.64 -10.59
CA PHE A 415 -7.37 38.72 -10.61
C PHE A 415 -7.45 39.57 -9.34
N TYR A 416 -6.53 39.36 -8.38
CA TYR A 416 -6.52 40.12 -7.14
C TYR A 416 -6.05 41.58 -7.39
N LYS A 417 -6.79 42.55 -6.86
CA LYS A 417 -6.49 44.00 -6.89
C LYS A 417 -6.59 44.53 -5.47
N ALA A 418 -5.52 45.17 -4.97
CA ALA A 418 -5.51 45.76 -3.64
C ALA A 418 -6.44 46.99 -3.53
N ASP A 419 -6.63 47.75 -4.63
CA ASP A 419 -7.55 48.90 -4.69
C ASP A 419 -8.40 48.83 -5.97
N PRO A 420 -9.67 48.30 -5.89
CA PRO A 420 -10.57 48.24 -7.04
C PRO A 420 -10.99 49.62 -7.61
N ALA A 421 -10.93 50.68 -6.81
CA ALA A 421 -11.38 52.01 -7.19
C ALA A 421 -10.40 52.72 -8.11
N ARG A 422 -9.09 52.62 -7.80
CA ARG A 422 -8.02 53.16 -8.63
C ARG A 422 -7.86 52.43 -9.97
N SER A 423 -8.16 51.13 -10.00
CA SER A 423 -8.05 50.31 -11.21
C SER A 423 -9.09 50.61 -12.29
N ARG A 424 -10.18 51.28 -11.96
CA ARG A 424 -11.22 51.70 -12.95
C ARG A 424 -10.82 52.87 -13.83
N HIS A 425 -9.90 53.74 -13.36
CA HIS A 425 -9.43 54.91 -14.13
C HIS A 425 -8.28 54.55 -15.11
N ASP A 426 -7.53 53.47 -14.82
CA ASP A 426 -6.35 53.10 -15.60
C ASP A 426 -6.54 51.93 -16.56
N GLY A 427 -7.74 51.33 -16.66
CA GLY A 427 -8.17 50.38 -17.70
C GLY A 427 -7.32 49.11 -17.94
N ARG A 428 -6.04 49.10 -17.62
CA ARG A 428 -5.00 48.27 -18.25
C ARG A 428 -4.51 47.03 -17.46
N SER A 429 -4.94 46.78 -16.23
CA SER A 429 -4.42 45.64 -15.47
C SER A 429 -5.51 44.70 -14.95
N GLY A 430 -5.65 43.55 -15.56
CA GLY A 430 -6.56 42.47 -15.12
C GLY A 430 -6.16 41.73 -13.85
N GLY A 431 -5.16 42.22 -13.07
CA GLY A 431 -4.68 41.52 -11.87
C GLY A 431 -3.97 40.18 -12.15
N LEU A 432 -3.44 40.02 -13.37
CA LEU A 432 -2.75 38.79 -13.80
C LEU A 432 -1.23 38.92 -13.86
N GLY A 433 -0.67 40.13 -13.83
CA GLY A 433 0.78 40.38 -14.01
C GLY A 433 1.65 39.64 -12.97
N LEU A 434 1.37 39.82 -11.67
CA LEU A 434 2.12 39.15 -10.58
C LEU A 434 1.86 37.63 -10.51
N PRO A 435 0.63 37.12 -10.67
CA PRO A 435 0.38 35.69 -10.84
C PRO A 435 1.17 35.03 -11.98
N ILE A 436 1.30 35.72 -13.15
CA ILE A 436 2.10 35.23 -14.27
C ILE A 436 3.58 35.21 -13.89
N CYS A 437 4.09 36.28 -13.26
CA CYS A 437 5.47 36.32 -12.79
C CYS A 437 5.76 35.12 -11.87
N LYS A 438 4.88 34.84 -10.91
CA LYS A 438 5.02 33.72 -10.01
C LYS A 438 5.03 32.40 -10.76
N ALA A 439 4.09 32.17 -11.64
CA ALA A 439 3.99 30.94 -12.43
C ALA A 439 5.23 30.69 -13.30
N ILE A 440 5.73 31.70 -13.97
CA ILE A 440 6.94 31.61 -14.79
C ILE A 440 8.17 31.35 -13.93
N VAL A 441 8.33 32.05 -12.82
CA VAL A 441 9.48 31.90 -11.91
C VAL A 441 9.50 30.52 -11.29
N GLU A 442 8.36 30.00 -10.79
CA GLU A 442 8.22 28.67 -10.24
C GLU A 442 8.51 27.57 -11.30
N ARG A 443 8.07 27.77 -12.55
CA ARG A 443 8.40 26.85 -13.66
C ARG A 443 9.91 26.82 -13.96
N HIS A 444 10.63 27.90 -13.71
CA HIS A 444 12.09 27.96 -13.82
C HIS A 444 12.81 27.42 -12.58
N GLY A 445 12.06 26.91 -11.56
CA GLY A 445 12.62 26.40 -10.30
C GLY A 445 13.06 27.51 -9.35
N GLY A 446 12.59 28.74 -9.59
CA GLY A 446 12.89 29.91 -8.79
C GLY A 446 11.82 30.24 -7.75
N THR A 447 12.02 31.38 -7.07
CA THR A 447 11.06 31.94 -6.12
C THR A 447 10.88 33.42 -6.34
N ILE A 448 9.68 33.93 -6.11
CA ILE A 448 9.36 35.37 -6.15
C ILE A 448 8.82 35.80 -4.80
N THR A 449 9.32 36.89 -4.27
CA THR A 449 8.91 37.48 -3.00
C THR A 449 8.72 38.97 -3.13
N VAL A 450 7.87 39.53 -2.25
CA VAL A 450 7.62 40.97 -2.20
C VAL A 450 7.88 41.47 -0.80
N ALA A 451 8.65 42.52 -0.70
CA ALA A 451 8.86 43.28 0.52
C ALA A 451 8.30 44.68 0.33
N SER A 452 7.36 45.09 1.14
CA SER A 452 6.80 46.44 1.18
C SER A 452 6.54 46.79 2.65
N GLY A 453 7.05 47.91 3.11
CA GLY A 453 6.91 48.38 4.49
C GLY A 453 5.91 49.52 4.60
N PRO A 454 5.70 50.05 5.82
CA PRO A 454 4.88 51.25 6.06
C PRO A 454 5.53 52.57 5.52
N GLY A 455 6.65 52.48 4.80
CA GLY A 455 7.31 53.56 4.08
C GLY A 455 7.05 53.52 2.57
N PRO A 456 7.48 54.56 1.82
CA PRO A 456 7.27 54.59 0.38
C PRO A 456 8.11 53.49 -0.30
N GLY A 457 7.46 52.71 -1.13
CA GLY A 457 8.11 51.78 -2.05
C GLY A 457 7.76 50.30 -1.89
N THR A 458 7.92 49.56 -2.99
CA THR A 458 7.81 48.10 -3.04
C THR A 458 9.06 47.50 -3.66
N THR A 459 9.51 46.41 -3.13
CA THR A 459 10.63 45.63 -3.68
C THR A 459 10.17 44.23 -4.00
N VAL A 460 10.24 43.87 -5.27
CA VAL A 460 9.96 42.50 -5.75
C VAL A 460 11.30 41.83 -6.03
N THR A 461 11.52 40.68 -5.40
CA THR A 461 12.73 39.86 -5.55
C THR A 461 12.40 38.55 -6.25
N VAL A 462 13.05 38.30 -7.36
CA VAL A 462 12.98 37.03 -8.13
C VAL A 462 14.33 36.33 -7.99
N THR A 463 14.27 35.06 -7.55
CA THR A 463 15.45 34.23 -7.42
C THR A 463 15.35 33.07 -8.42
N LEU A 464 16.36 32.88 -9.25
CA LEU A 464 16.40 31.81 -10.27
C LEU A 464 17.67 30.97 -10.10
N PRO A 465 17.61 29.65 -10.30
CA PRO A 465 18.79 28.79 -10.21
C PRO A 465 19.73 29.03 -11.40
N LEU A 466 21.03 29.12 -11.14
CA LEU A 466 22.07 29.26 -12.18
C LEU A 466 22.35 27.98 -12.95
N HIS A 467 22.06 26.82 -12.33
CA HIS A 467 22.19 25.50 -12.93
C HIS A 467 20.83 24.87 -12.99
N GLY A 468 20.54 24.13 -14.04
CA GLY A 468 19.28 23.37 -14.12
C GLY A 468 19.08 22.55 -12.84
N ALA A 469 17.90 22.67 -12.21
CA ALA A 469 17.58 21.95 -10.99
C ALA A 469 17.77 20.44 -11.19
N SER A 470 18.96 19.92 -10.84
CA SER A 470 19.08 18.51 -10.54
C SER A 470 18.24 18.31 -9.28
N ARG A 471 17.11 17.59 -9.39
CA ARG A 471 16.33 17.14 -8.24
C ARG A 471 17.28 16.35 -7.35
N GLY A 472 17.85 16.99 -6.33
CA GLY A 472 18.42 16.30 -5.19
C GLY A 472 17.31 15.42 -4.62
N ARG A 473 17.44 14.12 -4.84
CA ARG A 473 16.69 13.10 -4.10
C ARG A 473 16.80 13.50 -2.62
N PRO A 474 15.72 13.59 -1.85
CA PRO A 474 15.84 13.81 -0.42
C PRO A 474 16.76 12.69 0.12
N GLN A 475 17.93 13.08 0.60
CA GLN A 475 18.81 12.18 1.34
C GLN A 475 17.97 11.63 2.50
N ALA A 476 17.69 10.34 2.45
CA ALA A 476 17.16 9.61 3.59
C ALA A 476 18.07 9.90 4.78
N ALA A 477 17.52 10.47 5.82
CA ALA A 477 18.22 10.71 7.06
C ALA A 477 18.81 9.38 7.53
N THR A 478 20.15 9.32 7.59
CA THR A 478 20.90 8.21 8.15
C THR A 478 20.46 8.06 9.61
N PRO A 479 20.02 6.87 10.05
CA PRO A 479 19.67 6.68 11.46
C PRO A 479 20.94 6.84 12.32
N ILE A 480 20.86 7.74 13.28
CA ILE A 480 21.87 7.93 14.33
C ILE A 480 21.96 6.62 15.12
N PRO A 481 23.14 5.98 15.27
CA PRO A 481 23.28 4.80 16.11
C PRO A 481 23.07 5.19 17.57
N VAL A 482 22.04 4.62 18.19
CA VAL A 482 21.83 4.70 19.64
C VAL A 482 22.90 3.85 20.30
N THR A 483 23.94 4.50 20.82
CA THR A 483 24.93 3.88 21.69
C THR A 483 24.27 3.62 23.04
N GLY A 484 24.11 2.33 23.38
CA GLY A 484 23.66 1.90 24.69
C GLY A 484 24.63 2.33 25.77
N VAL A 485 24.10 2.88 26.83
CA VAL A 485 24.79 2.96 28.13
C VAL A 485 24.23 1.84 28.99
N VAL A 486 25.11 0.87 29.28
CA VAL A 486 24.95 -0.15 30.31
C VAL A 486 25.36 0.50 31.65
N SER A 487 24.52 0.46 32.62
CA SER A 487 24.81 0.31 34.04
C SER A 487 23.53 0.00 34.80
#